data_b35971ea8a5d7a4f1cf8f3eb43a0a9e7
#
_entry.id   b35971ea8a5d7a4f1cf8f3eb43a0a9e7
#
_cell.length_a   1.000
_cell.length_b   1.000
_cell.length_c   1.000
_cell.angle_alpha   90.00
_cell.angle_beta   90.00
_cell.angle_gamma   90.00
#
_symmetry.space_group_name_H-M   'P 1'
#
loop_
_entity.id
_entity.type
_entity.pdbx_description
1 polymer ?
#
loop_
_entity_poly.entity_id
_entity_poly.type
_entity_poly.pdbx_seq_one_letter_code
_entity_poly.pdbx_strand_id
1 'polypeptide(L)'
;GYADEADPISVKFFPRDFEAKERVLDHIDAYNKQVKAAGHDEQAISYTDYMGIIMGSVTDIVNTISLVLIAFVSISLVVSSIMIGIITYISVLERKKEIGILRAIGASKRNVANVFNAETFIEGLIAGVFAIVVVVAVSFPVNAWALAAKQVPNLMSLPVQDALMLIVISVLLTVVAGLLPARSASKKDPVEALRSE
;
A
#
# COMPACT_ATOMS: atom_id res chain seq x y z
N GLY A 1 -21.30 -2.73 53.55
CA GLY A 1 -22.10 -3.84 53.07
C GLY A 1 -21.20 -4.99 52.75
N TYR A 2 -21.43 -6.12 53.33
CA TYR A 2 -20.74 -7.37 52.91
C TYR A 2 -21.38 -7.80 51.59
N ALA A 3 -20.57 -8.00 50.54
CA ALA A 3 -21.04 -8.62 49.34
C ALA A 3 -21.33 -10.09 49.64
N ASP A 4 -22.54 -10.54 49.41
CA ASP A 4 -22.93 -11.95 49.50
C ASP A 4 -22.41 -12.65 48.25
N GLU A 5 -21.80 -13.84 48.40
CA GLU A 5 -21.35 -14.65 47.24
C GLU A 5 -22.51 -15.03 46.32
N ALA A 6 -23.75 -15.00 46.84
CA ALA A 6 -24.95 -15.29 46.08
C ALA A 6 -25.45 -14.12 45.22
N ASP A 7 -24.96 -12.89 45.46
CA ASP A 7 -25.39 -11.68 44.74
C ASP A 7 -24.17 -10.81 44.38
N PRO A 8 -23.38 -11.20 43.40
CA PRO A 8 -22.16 -10.51 43.05
C PRO A 8 -22.44 -9.14 42.42
N ILE A 9 -21.82 -8.07 42.95
CA ILE A 9 -21.91 -6.70 42.41
C ILE A 9 -21.29 -6.59 41.02
N SER A 10 -20.28 -7.40 40.73
CA SER A 10 -19.62 -7.43 39.40
C SER A 10 -18.96 -8.77 39.14
N VAL A 11 -18.96 -9.16 37.90
CA VAL A 11 -18.27 -10.37 37.42
C VAL A 11 -17.20 -9.94 36.42
N LYS A 12 -15.97 -10.43 36.63
CA LYS A 12 -14.85 -10.17 35.70
C LYS A 12 -14.55 -11.44 34.91
N PHE A 13 -14.62 -11.33 33.58
CA PHE A 13 -14.25 -12.38 32.66
C PHE A 13 -12.83 -12.15 32.14
N PHE A 14 -12.01 -13.19 32.12
CA PHE A 14 -10.67 -13.21 31.57
C PHE A 14 -10.62 -14.22 30.42
N PRO A 15 -11.00 -13.83 29.21
CA PRO A 15 -10.97 -14.75 28.07
C PRO A 15 -9.53 -15.16 27.73
N ARG A 16 -9.37 -16.35 27.19
CA ARG A 16 -8.07 -16.94 26.87
C ARG A 16 -7.39 -16.24 25.70
N ASP A 17 -8.16 -15.75 24.75
CA ASP A 17 -7.73 -15.08 23.54
C ASP A 17 -8.79 -14.07 23.06
N PHE A 18 -8.44 -13.27 22.05
CA PHE A 18 -9.34 -12.25 21.50
C PHE A 18 -10.59 -12.86 20.86
N GLU A 19 -10.48 -14.00 20.20
CA GLU A 19 -11.61 -14.66 19.56
C GLU A 19 -12.63 -15.14 20.61
N ALA A 20 -12.13 -15.70 21.71
CA ALA A 20 -12.99 -16.09 22.84
C ALA A 20 -13.67 -14.85 23.47
N LYS A 21 -12.96 -13.72 23.56
CA LYS A 21 -13.52 -12.45 24.04
C LYS A 21 -14.68 -12.00 23.14
N GLU A 22 -14.48 -11.92 21.84
CA GLU A 22 -15.49 -11.47 20.89
C GLU A 22 -16.74 -12.38 20.96
N ARG A 23 -16.55 -13.71 21.03
CA ARG A 23 -17.68 -14.65 21.21
C ARG A 23 -18.50 -14.36 22.48
N VAL A 24 -17.83 -14.01 23.59
CA VAL A 24 -18.54 -13.63 24.83
C VAL A 24 -19.34 -12.34 24.66
N LEU A 25 -18.73 -11.32 24.03
CA LEU A 25 -19.40 -10.05 23.75
C LEU A 25 -20.60 -10.24 22.82
N ASP A 26 -20.46 -11.02 21.75
CA ASP A 26 -21.55 -11.33 20.82
C ASP A 26 -22.74 -11.99 21.53
N HIS A 27 -22.47 -12.90 22.48
CA HIS A 27 -23.54 -13.54 23.28
C HIS A 27 -24.23 -12.55 24.20
N ILE A 28 -23.48 -11.66 24.87
CA ILE A 28 -24.04 -10.62 25.73
C ILE A 28 -24.89 -9.66 24.90
N ASP A 29 -24.41 -9.25 23.74
CA ASP A 29 -25.14 -8.33 22.87
C ASP A 29 -26.41 -8.97 22.28
N ALA A 30 -26.35 -10.24 21.91
CA ALA A 30 -27.51 -10.99 21.46
C ALA A 30 -28.55 -11.11 22.58
N TYR A 31 -28.14 -11.41 23.80
CA TYR A 31 -29.02 -11.45 24.98
C TYR A 31 -29.63 -10.07 25.22
N ASN A 32 -28.83 -9.00 25.26
CA ASN A 32 -29.31 -7.64 25.50
C ASN A 32 -30.34 -7.20 24.43
N LYS A 33 -30.13 -7.59 23.16
CA LYS A 33 -31.12 -7.34 22.09
C LYS A 33 -32.44 -8.06 22.34
N GLN A 34 -32.41 -9.31 22.81
CA GLN A 34 -33.64 -10.06 23.13
C GLN A 34 -34.40 -9.47 24.29
N VAL A 35 -33.72 -9.13 25.38
CA VAL A 35 -34.30 -8.60 26.61
C VAL A 35 -34.92 -7.22 26.35
N LYS A 36 -34.23 -6.34 25.60
CA LYS A 36 -34.77 -5.04 25.18
C LYS A 36 -35.99 -5.17 24.27
N ALA A 37 -35.96 -6.12 23.33
CA ALA A 37 -37.11 -6.38 22.46
C ALA A 37 -38.33 -6.93 23.24
N ALA A 38 -38.11 -7.57 24.39
CA ALA A 38 -39.16 -8.04 25.29
C ALA A 38 -39.67 -6.96 26.26
N GLY A 39 -39.08 -5.76 26.26
CA GLY A 39 -39.46 -4.65 27.15
C GLY A 39 -38.90 -4.75 28.57
N HIS A 40 -37.87 -5.56 28.79
CA HIS A 40 -37.21 -5.79 30.08
C HIS A 40 -35.84 -5.13 30.15
N ASP A 41 -35.76 -3.83 29.90
CA ASP A 41 -34.49 -3.08 29.83
C ASP A 41 -33.64 -3.20 31.11
N GLU A 42 -34.30 -3.38 32.26
CA GLU A 42 -33.66 -3.57 33.56
C GLU A 42 -32.86 -4.88 33.69
N GLN A 43 -33.10 -5.86 32.82
CA GLN A 43 -32.38 -7.13 32.81
C GLN A 43 -31.19 -7.11 31.81
N ALA A 44 -30.97 -5.99 31.14
CA ALA A 44 -29.85 -5.88 30.21
C ALA A 44 -28.50 -5.89 30.96
N ILE A 45 -27.57 -6.69 30.49
CA ILE A 45 -26.22 -6.80 31.06
C ILE A 45 -25.41 -5.57 30.63
N SER A 46 -24.99 -4.77 31.61
CA SER A 46 -24.04 -3.68 31.40
C SER A 46 -22.63 -4.23 31.56
N TYR A 47 -21.77 -4.01 30.56
CA TYR A 47 -20.38 -4.44 30.60
C TYR A 47 -19.43 -3.33 30.15
N THR A 48 -18.17 -3.41 30.59
CA THR A 48 -17.10 -2.52 30.15
C THR A 48 -15.97 -3.37 29.58
N ASP A 49 -15.72 -3.20 28.29
CA ASP A 49 -14.60 -3.87 27.61
C ASP A 49 -13.33 -3.03 27.72
N TYR A 50 -12.60 -3.17 28.81
CA TYR A 50 -11.33 -2.46 29.01
C TYR A 50 -10.28 -2.81 27.96
N MET A 51 -10.22 -4.09 27.52
CA MET A 51 -9.29 -4.52 26.49
C MET A 51 -9.64 -3.93 25.12
N GLY A 52 -10.92 -3.88 24.77
CA GLY A 52 -11.39 -3.23 23.56
C GLY A 52 -11.03 -1.74 23.52
N ILE A 53 -11.20 -1.03 24.63
CA ILE A 53 -10.82 0.40 24.72
C ILE A 53 -9.31 0.58 24.52
N ILE A 54 -8.47 -0.22 25.18
CA ILE A 54 -7.01 -0.13 25.05
C ILE A 54 -6.58 -0.50 23.62
N MET A 55 -7.12 -1.59 23.07
CA MET A 55 -6.76 -2.02 21.71
C MET A 55 -7.28 -1.04 20.65
N GLY A 56 -8.46 -0.45 20.85
CA GLY A 56 -8.95 0.63 19.99
C GLY A 56 -7.98 1.80 19.96
N SER A 57 -7.53 2.28 21.12
CA SER A 57 -6.56 3.38 21.21
C SER A 57 -5.22 3.03 20.55
N VAL A 58 -4.71 1.81 20.73
CA VAL A 58 -3.49 1.35 20.05
C VAL A 58 -3.68 1.30 18.55
N THR A 59 -4.82 0.79 18.08
CA THR A 59 -5.15 0.74 16.65
C THR A 59 -5.23 2.14 16.03
N ASP A 60 -5.85 3.09 16.72
CA ASP A 60 -5.95 4.48 16.27
C ASP A 60 -4.56 5.14 16.15
N ILE A 61 -3.67 4.89 17.12
CA ILE A 61 -2.28 5.36 17.06
C ILE A 61 -1.55 4.75 15.88
N VAL A 62 -1.64 3.43 15.68
CA VAL A 62 -1.02 2.73 14.55
C VAL A 62 -1.55 3.25 13.22
N ASN A 63 -2.85 3.43 13.08
CA ASN A 63 -3.48 3.97 11.88
C ASN A 63 -3.02 5.39 11.59
N THR A 64 -2.91 6.23 12.63
CA THR A 64 -2.43 7.61 12.49
C THR A 64 -0.97 7.64 12.02
N ILE A 65 -0.10 6.84 12.64
CA ILE A 65 1.31 6.72 12.21
C ILE A 65 1.39 6.21 10.78
N SER A 66 0.63 5.18 10.43
CA SER A 66 0.58 4.61 9.09
C SER A 66 0.14 5.65 8.05
N LEU A 67 -0.88 6.45 8.36
CA LEU A 67 -1.35 7.52 7.48
C LEU A 67 -0.25 8.55 7.21
N VAL A 68 0.46 8.97 8.26
CA VAL A 68 1.58 9.92 8.14
C VAL A 68 2.69 9.32 7.27
N LEU A 69 3.07 8.06 7.51
CA LEU A 69 4.09 7.38 6.70
C LEU A 69 3.66 7.25 5.22
N ILE A 70 2.41 6.89 4.97
CA ILE A 70 1.85 6.82 3.61
C ILE A 70 1.91 8.18 2.93
N ALA A 71 1.60 9.28 3.64
CA ALA A 71 1.69 10.63 3.10
C ALA A 71 3.14 10.97 2.69
N PHE A 72 4.14 10.69 3.53
CA PHE A 72 5.55 10.89 3.20
C PHE A 72 6.00 10.07 1.99
N VAL A 73 5.63 8.78 1.94
CA VAL A 73 5.94 7.91 0.80
C VAL A 73 5.28 8.43 -0.47
N SER A 74 4.03 8.90 -0.39
CA SER A 74 3.30 9.46 -1.54
C SER A 74 3.99 10.69 -2.12
N ILE A 75 4.46 11.61 -1.27
CA ILE A 75 5.24 12.77 -1.70
C ILE A 75 6.53 12.31 -2.39
N SER A 76 7.24 11.34 -1.81
CA SER A 76 8.46 10.76 -2.37
C SER A 76 8.23 10.14 -3.75
N LEU A 77 7.10 9.42 -3.93
CA LEU A 77 6.70 8.85 -5.22
C LEU A 77 6.42 9.93 -6.27
N VAL A 78 5.78 11.04 -5.90
CA VAL A 78 5.55 12.17 -6.82
C VAL A 78 6.87 12.77 -7.27
N VAL A 79 7.80 13.02 -6.34
CA VAL A 79 9.14 13.56 -6.69
C VAL A 79 9.89 12.59 -7.59
N SER A 80 9.88 11.30 -7.29
CA SER A 80 10.51 10.26 -8.12
C SER A 80 9.90 10.21 -9.53
N SER A 81 8.58 10.33 -9.65
CA SER A 81 7.89 10.35 -10.95
C SER A 81 8.29 11.56 -11.79
N ILE A 82 8.45 12.73 -11.17
CA ILE A 82 8.97 13.94 -11.86
C ILE A 82 10.40 13.69 -12.35
N MET A 83 11.24 13.09 -11.51
CA MET A 83 12.64 12.79 -11.87
C MET A 83 12.72 11.81 -13.05
N ILE A 84 11.91 10.74 -13.05
CA ILE A 84 11.80 9.81 -14.19
C ILE A 84 11.42 10.57 -15.46
N GLY A 85 10.43 11.47 -15.38
CA GLY A 85 10.03 12.30 -16.52
C GLY A 85 11.16 13.16 -17.06
N ILE A 86 11.97 13.76 -16.19
CA ILE A 86 13.12 14.60 -16.56
C ILE A 86 14.20 13.73 -17.24
N ILE A 87 14.56 12.58 -16.66
CA ILE A 87 15.57 11.68 -17.21
C ILE A 87 15.14 11.16 -18.58
N THR A 88 13.89 10.73 -18.71
CA THR A 88 13.34 10.27 -20.01
C THR A 88 13.34 11.42 -21.03
N TYR A 89 13.03 12.66 -20.61
CA TYR A 89 13.10 13.81 -21.51
C TYR A 89 14.52 14.09 -22.01
N ILE A 90 15.53 13.98 -21.14
CA ILE A 90 16.95 14.13 -21.52
C ILE A 90 17.35 13.03 -22.49
N SER A 91 17.00 11.76 -22.22
CA SER A 91 17.26 10.62 -23.14
C SER A 91 16.66 10.87 -24.53
N VAL A 92 15.44 11.41 -24.60
CA VAL A 92 14.81 11.79 -25.88
C VAL A 92 15.63 12.86 -26.59
N LEU A 93 16.17 13.85 -25.86
CA LEU A 93 16.98 14.90 -26.45
C LEU A 93 18.31 14.37 -27.02
N GLU A 94 18.94 13.43 -26.33
CA GLU A 94 20.18 12.80 -26.78
C GLU A 94 19.98 11.93 -28.04
N ARG A 95 18.82 11.27 -28.17
CA ARG A 95 18.48 10.40 -29.30
C ARG A 95 17.74 11.11 -30.44
N LYS A 96 17.78 12.45 -30.51
CA LYS A 96 17.07 13.25 -31.56
C LYS A 96 17.39 12.80 -32.97
N LYS A 97 18.67 12.52 -33.27
CA LYS A 97 19.13 12.12 -34.60
C LYS A 97 18.57 10.76 -35.00
N GLU A 98 18.55 9.80 -34.09
CA GLU A 98 17.95 8.47 -34.30
C GLU A 98 16.45 8.58 -34.59
N ILE A 99 15.74 9.38 -33.81
CA ILE A 99 14.31 9.67 -34.00
C ILE A 99 14.07 10.31 -35.37
N GLY A 100 14.92 11.25 -35.76
CA GLY A 100 14.87 11.92 -37.06
C GLY A 100 15.03 10.92 -38.22
N ILE A 101 16.01 10.01 -38.15
CA ILE A 101 16.25 8.94 -39.15
C ILE A 101 15.02 8.02 -39.22
N LEU A 102 14.51 7.52 -38.08
CA LEU A 102 13.33 6.66 -38.05
C LEU A 102 12.12 7.32 -38.72
N ARG A 103 11.93 8.61 -38.50
CA ARG A 103 10.83 9.34 -39.14
C ARG A 103 11.08 9.62 -40.64
N ALA A 104 12.33 9.84 -41.05
CA ALA A 104 12.68 10.04 -42.44
C ALA A 104 12.44 8.77 -43.30
N ILE A 105 12.63 7.58 -42.71
CA ILE A 105 12.32 6.29 -43.39
C ILE A 105 10.85 5.87 -43.27
N GLY A 106 9.96 6.75 -42.69
CA GLY A 106 8.51 6.59 -42.72
C GLY A 106 7.86 6.16 -41.39
N ALA A 107 8.57 6.13 -40.28
CA ALA A 107 7.95 5.83 -38.98
C ALA A 107 6.93 6.91 -38.59
N SER A 108 5.73 6.48 -38.18
CA SER A 108 4.70 7.39 -37.70
C SER A 108 5.06 7.96 -36.33
N LYS A 109 4.48 9.16 -36.02
CA LYS A 109 4.62 9.76 -34.67
C LYS A 109 4.22 8.80 -33.55
N ARG A 110 3.19 8.01 -33.79
CA ARG A 110 2.67 7.01 -32.83
C ARG A 110 3.67 5.87 -32.60
N ASN A 111 4.34 5.41 -33.67
CA ASN A 111 5.34 4.36 -33.56
C ASN A 111 6.51 4.81 -32.69
N VAL A 112 7.01 6.05 -32.90
CA VAL A 112 8.06 6.63 -32.07
C VAL A 112 7.63 6.73 -30.61
N ALA A 113 6.44 7.28 -30.34
CA ALA A 113 5.93 7.37 -28.98
C ALA A 113 5.79 5.98 -28.31
N ASN A 114 5.36 4.98 -29.05
CA ASN A 114 5.19 3.60 -28.51
C ASN A 114 6.53 2.97 -28.11
N VAL A 115 7.64 3.29 -28.79
CA VAL A 115 8.96 2.82 -28.38
C VAL A 115 9.33 3.34 -27.00
N PHE A 116 9.15 4.64 -26.76
CA PHE A 116 9.41 5.23 -25.44
C PHE A 116 8.43 4.76 -24.35
N ASN A 117 7.16 4.56 -24.69
CA ASN A 117 6.20 3.99 -23.76
C ASN A 117 6.54 2.53 -23.40
N ALA A 118 7.07 1.74 -24.35
CA ALA A 118 7.53 0.39 -24.07
C ALA A 118 8.79 0.40 -23.17
N GLU A 119 9.71 1.33 -23.39
CA GLU A 119 10.90 1.52 -22.55
C GLU A 119 10.50 1.82 -21.11
N THR A 120 9.63 2.81 -20.88
CA THR A 120 9.14 3.16 -19.53
C THR A 120 8.31 2.05 -18.89
N PHE A 121 7.56 1.26 -19.67
CA PHE A 121 6.85 0.09 -19.17
C PHE A 121 7.83 -0.97 -18.63
N ILE A 122 8.87 -1.28 -19.40
CA ILE A 122 9.90 -2.25 -19.01
C ILE A 122 10.65 -1.76 -17.76
N GLU A 123 11.03 -0.48 -17.72
CA GLU A 123 11.66 0.12 -16.53
C GLU A 123 10.79 -0.03 -15.28
N GLY A 124 9.50 0.30 -15.38
CA GLY A 124 8.56 0.17 -14.28
C GLY A 124 8.36 -1.27 -13.83
N LEU A 125 8.34 -2.22 -14.77
CA LEU A 125 8.22 -3.64 -14.47
C LEU A 125 9.47 -4.16 -13.75
N ILE A 126 10.65 -3.86 -14.26
CA ILE A 126 11.92 -4.27 -13.65
C ILE A 126 12.05 -3.65 -12.25
N ALA A 127 11.78 -2.35 -12.11
CA ALA A 127 11.86 -1.66 -10.83
C ALA A 127 10.87 -2.26 -9.80
N GLY A 128 9.62 -2.52 -10.21
CA GLY A 128 8.62 -3.13 -9.35
C GLY A 128 9.00 -4.54 -8.91
N VAL A 129 9.45 -5.39 -9.82
CA VAL A 129 9.91 -6.75 -9.49
C VAL A 129 11.13 -6.70 -8.57
N PHE A 130 12.11 -5.85 -8.89
CA PHE A 130 13.30 -5.68 -8.05
C PHE A 130 12.94 -5.23 -6.62
N ALA A 131 12.03 -4.28 -6.48
CA ALA A 131 11.56 -3.84 -5.17
C ALA A 131 10.94 -4.99 -4.35
N ILE A 132 10.10 -5.83 -4.98
CA ILE A 132 9.52 -7.00 -4.31
C ILE A 132 10.60 -8.00 -3.88
N VAL A 133 11.59 -8.27 -4.74
CA VAL A 133 12.72 -9.15 -4.39
C VAL A 133 13.47 -8.62 -3.17
N VAL A 134 13.74 -7.30 -3.11
CA VAL A 134 14.40 -6.67 -1.96
C VAL A 134 13.56 -6.80 -0.70
N VAL A 135 12.25 -6.51 -0.76
CA VAL A 135 11.34 -6.63 0.39
C VAL A 135 11.31 -8.07 0.91
N VAL A 136 11.19 -9.05 0.02
CA VAL A 136 11.21 -10.48 0.39
C VAL A 136 12.57 -10.85 1.00
N ALA A 137 13.69 -10.43 0.42
CA ALA A 137 15.02 -10.71 0.94
C ALA A 137 15.22 -10.12 2.36
N VAL A 138 14.71 -8.91 2.62
CA VAL A 138 14.78 -8.25 3.93
C VAL A 138 13.82 -8.91 4.93
N SER A 139 12.69 -9.45 4.48
CA SER A 139 11.71 -10.09 5.37
C SER A 139 12.28 -11.33 6.09
N PHE A 140 13.21 -12.08 5.47
CA PHE A 140 13.82 -13.26 6.09
C PHE A 140 14.59 -12.93 7.38
N PRO A 141 15.61 -12.04 7.37
CA PRO A 141 16.33 -11.72 8.60
C PRO A 141 15.45 -11.01 9.64
N VAL A 142 14.49 -10.18 9.22
CA VAL A 142 13.57 -9.49 10.13
C VAL A 142 12.68 -10.51 10.87
N ASN A 143 12.10 -11.47 10.15
CA ASN A 143 11.27 -12.51 10.77
C ASN A 143 12.08 -13.45 11.66
N ALA A 144 13.31 -13.80 11.26
CA ALA A 144 14.20 -14.61 12.09
C ALA A 144 14.55 -13.89 13.40
N TRP A 145 14.87 -12.61 13.34
CA TRP A 145 15.12 -11.79 14.53
C TRP A 145 13.86 -11.65 15.42
N ALA A 146 12.70 -11.38 14.82
CA ALA A 146 11.44 -11.24 15.55
C ALA A 146 11.05 -12.53 16.28
N LEU A 147 11.25 -13.67 15.65
CA LEU A 147 11.01 -14.97 16.26
C LEU A 147 11.96 -15.23 17.42
N ALA A 148 13.27 -14.96 17.26
CA ALA A 148 14.29 -15.19 18.28
C ALA A 148 14.16 -14.23 19.47
N ALA A 149 13.88 -12.95 19.22
CA ALA A 149 13.89 -11.91 20.27
C ALA A 149 12.53 -11.70 20.94
N LYS A 150 11.43 -11.89 20.23
CA LYS A 150 10.08 -11.53 20.68
C LYS A 150 9.07 -12.68 20.61
N GLN A 151 9.46 -13.84 20.10
CA GLN A 151 8.58 -15.01 19.86
C GLN A 151 7.36 -14.66 18.98
N VAL A 152 7.48 -13.66 18.12
CA VAL A 152 6.43 -13.24 17.17
C VAL A 152 6.77 -13.83 15.80
N PRO A 153 6.02 -14.83 15.33
CA PRO A 153 6.23 -15.38 13.99
C PRO A 153 5.65 -14.42 12.93
N ASN A 154 6.27 -14.40 11.75
CA ASN A 154 5.76 -13.69 10.57
C ASN A 154 5.43 -12.21 10.81
N LEU A 155 6.33 -11.48 11.49
CA LEU A 155 6.18 -10.04 11.74
C LEU A 155 6.07 -9.25 10.44
N MET A 156 6.82 -9.66 9.41
CA MET A 156 6.81 -9.06 8.09
C MET A 156 6.32 -10.10 7.08
N SER A 157 5.15 -9.87 6.51
CA SER A 157 4.58 -10.71 5.46
C SER A 157 4.10 -9.83 4.31
N LEU A 158 4.37 -10.24 3.09
CA LEU A 158 3.89 -9.60 1.88
C LEU A 158 2.99 -10.57 1.11
N PRO A 159 1.66 -10.43 1.18
CA PRO A 159 0.73 -11.21 0.39
C PRO A 159 1.01 -11.06 -1.11
N VAL A 160 0.85 -12.12 -1.87
CA VAL A 160 1.11 -12.11 -3.32
C VAL A 160 0.22 -11.07 -4.04
N GLN A 161 -1.00 -10.89 -3.57
CA GLN A 161 -1.93 -9.91 -4.13
C GLN A 161 -1.39 -8.48 -3.98
N ASP A 162 -0.86 -8.13 -2.81
CA ASP A 162 -0.29 -6.80 -2.55
C ASP A 162 1.01 -6.60 -3.34
N ALA A 163 1.85 -7.64 -3.46
CA ALA A 163 3.04 -7.61 -4.30
C ALA A 163 2.70 -7.32 -5.77
N LEU A 164 1.69 -7.99 -6.33
CA LEU A 164 1.22 -7.74 -7.69
C LEU A 164 0.66 -6.32 -7.85
N MET A 165 -0.11 -5.84 -6.88
CA MET A 165 -0.65 -4.48 -6.88
C MET A 165 0.48 -3.44 -6.89
N LEU A 166 1.53 -3.63 -6.09
CA LEU A 166 2.69 -2.72 -6.05
C LEU A 166 3.45 -2.70 -7.39
N ILE A 167 3.62 -3.85 -8.07
CA ILE A 167 4.21 -3.89 -9.42
C ILE A 167 3.35 -3.10 -10.41
N VAL A 168 2.04 -3.28 -10.38
CA VAL A 168 1.11 -2.52 -11.25
C VAL A 168 1.22 -1.03 -10.99
N ILE A 169 1.25 -0.61 -9.73
CA ILE A 169 1.44 0.81 -9.35
C ILE A 169 2.78 1.34 -9.87
N SER A 170 3.87 0.58 -9.73
CA SER A 170 5.19 0.94 -10.25
C SER A 170 5.15 1.19 -11.75
N VAL A 171 4.56 0.26 -12.52
CA VAL A 171 4.41 0.39 -13.97
C VAL A 171 3.55 1.59 -14.35
N LEU A 172 2.43 1.80 -13.67
CA LEU A 172 1.55 2.95 -13.93
C LEU A 172 2.26 4.28 -13.71
N LEU A 173 3.00 4.41 -12.60
CA LEU A 173 3.75 5.63 -12.28
C LEU A 173 4.82 5.94 -13.31
N THR A 174 5.60 4.93 -13.73
CA THR A 174 6.67 5.12 -14.72
C THR A 174 6.09 5.45 -16.10
N VAL A 175 5.03 4.76 -16.54
CA VAL A 175 4.37 5.06 -17.81
C VAL A 175 3.78 6.46 -17.81
N VAL A 176 3.07 6.85 -16.74
CA VAL A 176 2.49 8.21 -16.62
C VAL A 176 3.61 9.28 -16.65
N ALA A 177 4.71 9.07 -15.92
CA ALA A 177 5.85 9.97 -15.93
C ALA A 177 6.50 10.09 -17.32
N GLY A 178 6.56 8.99 -18.08
CA GLY A 178 7.12 8.93 -19.44
C GLY A 178 6.22 9.47 -20.54
N LEU A 179 4.90 9.63 -20.31
CA LEU A 179 3.97 10.07 -21.35
C LEU A 179 4.28 11.45 -21.93
N LEU A 180 4.66 12.42 -21.09
CA LEU A 180 5.01 13.78 -21.54
C LEU A 180 6.27 13.79 -22.40
N PRO A 181 7.41 13.17 -21.98
CA PRO A 181 8.59 13.04 -22.82
C PRO A 181 8.34 12.27 -24.13
N ALA A 182 7.63 11.15 -24.09
CA ALA A 182 7.29 10.35 -25.25
C ALA A 182 6.51 11.15 -26.32
N ARG A 183 5.54 11.96 -25.88
CA ARG A 183 4.78 12.86 -26.77
C ARG A 183 5.67 13.97 -27.32
N SER A 184 6.59 14.51 -26.55
CA SER A 184 7.55 15.52 -26.99
C SER A 184 8.48 14.95 -28.06
N ALA A 185 9.00 13.72 -27.85
CA ALA A 185 9.80 13.01 -28.84
C ALA A 185 9.08 12.85 -30.19
N SER A 186 7.83 12.43 -30.15
CA SER A 186 7.04 12.14 -31.37
C SER A 186 6.71 13.40 -32.19
N LYS A 187 6.75 14.59 -31.60
CA LYS A 187 6.45 15.87 -32.27
C LYS A 187 7.64 16.52 -32.95
N LYS A 188 8.87 16.06 -32.73
CA LYS A 188 10.08 16.63 -33.32
C LYS A 188 10.03 16.53 -34.85
N ASP A 189 10.43 17.64 -35.51
CA ASP A 189 10.51 17.71 -36.98
C ASP A 189 11.77 16.95 -37.46
N PRO A 190 11.61 15.99 -38.41
CA PRO A 190 12.76 15.26 -38.96
C PRO A 190 13.85 16.16 -39.57
N VAL A 191 13.43 17.30 -40.20
CA VAL A 191 14.36 18.22 -40.86
C VAL A 191 15.21 18.94 -39.81
N GLU A 192 14.60 19.43 -38.71
CA GLU A 192 15.34 20.07 -37.64
C GLU A 192 16.25 19.08 -36.88
N ALA A 193 15.80 17.85 -36.69
CA ALA A 193 16.57 16.81 -36.02
C ALA A 193 17.84 16.39 -36.77
N LEU A 194 17.82 16.49 -38.09
CA LEU A 194 18.97 16.17 -38.96
C LEU A 194 19.89 17.39 -39.22
N ARG A 195 19.40 18.58 -39.01
CA ARG A 195 20.12 19.85 -39.24
C ARG A 195 20.87 20.36 -38.01
N SER A 196 20.53 19.89 -36.83
CA SER A 196 21.20 20.31 -35.57
C SER A 196 22.55 19.59 -35.46
N GLU A 197 23.62 20.25 -35.95
CA GLU A 197 24.98 20.01 -35.48
C GLU A 197 25.24 20.75 -34.18
#